data_4b47348b43af02bc07dcde3f43e7dc7b
#
_entry.id   4b47348b43af02bc07dcde3f43e7dc7b
#
_cell.length_a   1.000
_cell.length_b   1.000
_cell.length_c   1.000
_cell.angle_alpha   90.00
_cell.angle_beta   90.00
_cell.angle_gamma   90.00
#
_symmetry.space_group_name_H-M   'P 1'
#
loop_
_entity.id
_entity.type
_entity.pdbx_description
1 polymer ?
#
loop_
_entity_poly.entity_id
_entity_poly.type
_entity_poly.pdbx_seq_one_letter_code
_entity_poly.pdbx_strand_id
1 'polypeptide(L)'
;MRNIDLIRQVISASENNWPHVLDCLNINVPDSPRRHAPCPACGGKDRFRFDDNGRGSFICNQCGAGDGLDLIKRVNNCDTTEAALLAADVLGIDYRTTETPEATSQKREQLETERQRREQERLKRAEKDEQQRRDTFSRQFDDMRRKAVNGKSDYLVAKGVGDFTFPVLPDGSLLLALVDKSGAVTAAQTITSHGEKRLLTGSAKRGAYHAINAQKRPHSIIIAEGVATALSCHLIRPDAMTVAAIDAGNLLPVAEVMRRTYPQAQIIIAADNDHQQGNSESGGINTGKDAAERAAISVAGWVSLPPTDYKADWNDYHQQHGLAAATAAFKDSMYQPRGKGAQVKNHKQSVGALNEISSGEVLSDDEIAVLEEINRTFTHVTIGGKHKVVSLKPSQTGGVSHVFEDLSQFQHYFHHKPRVARKLAGSAWLSWSGKN
;
A
#
# COMPACT_ATOMS: atom_id res chain seq x y z
N MET A 1 28.00 30.09 -13.98
CA MET A 1 26.68 29.38 -13.86
C MET A 1 25.79 30.15 -12.88
N ARG A 2 24.44 30.27 -13.12
CA ARG A 2 23.54 30.90 -12.13
C ARG A 2 23.32 29.92 -10.96
N ASN A 3 23.20 30.43 -9.74
CA ASN A 3 23.02 29.56 -8.53
C ASN A 3 21.88 28.54 -8.67
N ILE A 4 20.76 28.93 -9.30
CA ILE A 4 19.63 28.08 -9.52
C ILE A 4 19.95 26.90 -10.47
N ASP A 5 20.80 27.13 -11.48
CA ASP A 5 21.19 26.10 -12.45
C ASP A 5 22.16 25.10 -11.81
N LEU A 6 23.05 25.55 -10.93
CA LEU A 6 23.93 24.72 -10.13
C LEU A 6 23.12 23.81 -9.18
N ILE A 7 22.17 24.38 -8.44
CA ILE A 7 21.31 23.62 -7.52
C ILE A 7 20.56 22.51 -8.28
N ARG A 8 19.97 22.83 -9.44
CA ARG A 8 19.28 21.85 -10.28
C ARG A 8 20.20 20.75 -10.77
N GLN A 9 21.42 21.09 -11.19
CA GLN A 9 22.42 20.15 -11.67
C GLN A 9 22.88 19.22 -10.55
N VAL A 10 23.14 19.74 -9.36
CA VAL A 10 23.50 18.96 -8.17
C VAL A 10 22.37 18.00 -7.80
N ILE A 11 21.12 18.45 -7.70
CA ILE A 11 19.99 17.60 -7.38
C ILE A 11 19.85 16.47 -8.40
N SER A 12 19.95 16.77 -9.70
CA SER A 12 19.86 15.77 -10.76
C SER A 12 21.01 14.76 -10.72
N ALA A 13 22.23 15.19 -10.46
CA ALA A 13 23.40 14.32 -10.38
C ALA A 13 23.44 13.47 -9.11
N SER A 14 22.80 13.94 -8.03
CA SER A 14 22.70 13.22 -6.76
C SER A 14 21.53 12.24 -6.70
N GLU A 15 20.64 12.20 -7.69
CA GLU A 15 19.48 11.33 -7.69
C GLU A 15 19.87 9.85 -7.62
N ASN A 16 19.37 9.13 -6.60
CA ASN A 16 19.79 7.75 -6.24
C ASN A 16 21.28 7.60 -5.89
N ASN A 17 21.96 8.68 -5.48
CA ASN A 17 23.37 8.69 -5.13
C ASN A 17 23.67 9.50 -3.86
N TRP A 18 22.63 9.91 -3.13
CA TRP A 18 22.79 10.72 -1.93
C TRP A 18 23.65 10.07 -0.84
N PRO A 19 23.57 8.74 -0.56
CA PRO A 19 24.45 8.11 0.42
C PRO A 19 25.93 8.34 0.12
N HIS A 20 26.34 8.24 -1.15
CA HIS A 20 27.71 8.47 -1.54
C HIS A 20 28.11 9.94 -1.40
N VAL A 21 27.26 10.87 -1.82
CA VAL A 21 27.55 12.32 -1.69
C VAL A 21 27.70 12.70 -0.22
N LEU A 22 26.80 12.18 0.64
CA LEU A 22 26.83 12.44 2.07
C LEU A 22 28.05 11.81 2.75
N ASP A 23 28.41 10.58 2.38
CA ASP A 23 29.60 9.89 2.89
C ASP A 23 30.88 10.65 2.56
N CYS A 24 31.05 11.13 1.32
CA CYS A 24 32.17 11.95 0.91
C CYS A 24 32.26 13.28 1.69
N LEU A 25 31.15 13.77 2.19
CA LEU A 25 31.08 14.96 3.06
C LEU A 25 31.18 14.61 4.56
N ASN A 26 31.52 13.37 4.91
CA ASN A 26 31.58 12.85 6.28
C ASN A 26 30.21 12.94 7.02
N ILE A 27 29.10 12.86 6.31
CA ILE A 27 27.75 12.86 6.85
C ILE A 27 27.23 11.40 6.84
N ASN A 28 27.36 10.72 7.99
CA ASN A 28 26.96 9.34 8.11
C ASN A 28 25.45 9.18 8.16
N VAL A 29 24.89 8.38 7.26
CA VAL A 29 23.46 8.04 7.23
C VAL A 29 23.26 6.52 7.32
N PRO A 30 22.14 6.04 7.89
CA PRO A 30 21.88 4.60 7.93
C PRO A 30 21.67 4.03 6.52
N ASP A 31 22.11 2.81 6.33
CA ASP A 31 22.06 2.02 5.09
C ASP A 31 20.66 1.45 4.75
N SER A 32 19.70 1.66 5.64
CA SER A 32 18.33 1.17 5.48
C SER A 32 17.32 2.17 6.07
N PRO A 33 16.19 2.44 5.39
CA PRO A 33 15.15 3.34 5.88
C PRO A 33 14.44 2.83 7.15
N ARG A 34 14.63 1.56 7.49
CA ARG A 34 14.10 0.95 8.72
C ARG A 34 15.03 1.11 9.92
N ARG A 35 16.30 1.47 9.68
CA ARG A 35 17.30 1.61 10.74
C ARG A 35 17.28 3.03 11.30
N HIS A 36 17.13 3.10 12.61
CA HIS A 36 17.25 4.36 13.36
C HIS A 36 18.72 4.62 13.71
N ALA A 37 19.12 5.89 13.70
CA ALA A 37 20.47 6.32 14.00
C ALA A 37 20.50 7.66 14.75
N PRO A 38 21.66 8.06 15.33
CA PRO A 38 21.88 9.43 15.72
C PRO A 38 21.74 10.38 14.53
N CYS A 39 21.16 11.55 14.75
CA CYS A 39 21.02 12.56 13.69
C CYS A 39 22.39 13.21 13.41
N PRO A 40 22.86 13.26 12.15
CA PRO A 40 24.13 13.91 11.82
C PRO A 40 24.18 15.40 12.18
N ALA A 41 23.03 16.07 12.20
CA ALA A 41 22.96 17.52 12.48
C ALA A 41 22.77 17.82 13.97
N CYS A 42 21.92 17.07 14.71
CA CYS A 42 21.57 17.42 16.10
C CYS A 42 21.88 16.29 17.12
N GLY A 43 22.49 15.20 16.69
CA GLY A 43 22.84 14.07 17.54
C GLY A 43 21.60 13.27 18.00
N GLY A 44 21.66 12.79 19.24
CA GLY A 44 20.65 11.89 19.79
C GLY A 44 21.03 10.43 19.60
N LYS A 45 20.12 9.49 19.93
CA LYS A 45 20.45 8.07 19.91
C LYS A 45 19.82 7.34 18.71
N ASP A 46 18.56 7.58 18.43
CA ASP A 46 17.75 6.80 17.49
C ASP A 46 16.63 7.61 16.79
N ARG A 47 16.82 8.92 16.68
CA ARG A 47 15.79 9.86 16.21
C ARG A 47 15.80 10.14 14.71
N PHE A 48 16.77 9.60 13.98
CA PHE A 48 17.03 9.87 12.57
C PHE A 48 16.82 8.63 11.71
N ARG A 49 16.17 8.81 10.57
CA ARG A 49 16.01 7.81 9.50
C ARG A 49 16.33 8.46 8.17
N PHE A 50 16.89 7.68 7.27
CA PHE A 50 17.26 8.13 5.93
C PHE A 50 16.75 7.12 4.89
N ASP A 51 16.25 7.63 3.77
CA ASP A 51 15.79 6.84 2.62
C ASP A 51 16.24 7.52 1.33
N ASP A 52 17.16 6.88 0.58
CA ASP A 52 17.56 7.36 -0.74
C ASP A 52 16.51 6.93 -1.79
N ASN A 53 15.34 7.55 -1.73
CA ASN A 53 14.26 7.40 -2.72
C ASN A 53 14.43 8.33 -3.93
N GLY A 54 15.68 8.57 -4.37
CA GLY A 54 16.08 9.47 -5.42
C GLY A 54 16.37 10.91 -4.96
N ARG A 55 15.87 11.28 -3.76
CA ARG A 55 16.04 12.64 -3.22
C ARG A 55 16.92 12.70 -1.96
N GLY A 56 17.36 11.56 -1.43
CA GLY A 56 18.05 11.51 -0.15
C GLY A 56 17.17 11.97 1.00
N SER A 57 15.92 11.52 1.04
CA SER A 57 14.95 11.97 2.03
C SER A 57 15.32 11.52 3.44
N PHE A 58 15.15 12.38 4.42
CA PHE A 58 15.36 12.04 5.82
C PHE A 58 14.24 12.58 6.72
N ILE A 59 14.12 11.99 7.89
CA ILE A 59 13.31 12.49 8.99
C ILE A 59 14.07 12.37 10.31
N CYS A 60 14.04 13.43 11.09
CA CYS A 60 14.55 13.49 12.46
C CYS A 60 13.46 14.05 13.37
N ASN A 61 13.19 13.40 14.48
CA ASN A 61 12.14 13.84 15.43
C ASN A 61 12.43 15.20 16.06
N GLN A 62 13.68 15.68 15.99
CA GLN A 62 14.09 17.02 16.50
C GLN A 62 14.22 18.05 15.39
N CYS A 63 14.86 17.69 14.27
CA CYS A 63 15.17 18.62 13.17
C CYS A 63 14.05 18.71 12.11
N GLY A 64 13.07 17.78 12.13
CA GLY A 64 12.07 17.65 11.07
C GLY A 64 12.57 16.85 9.86
N ALA A 65 11.84 16.95 8.76
CA ALA A 65 12.14 16.25 7.52
C ALA A 65 12.86 17.16 6.50
N GLY A 66 13.50 16.54 5.51
CA GLY A 66 14.15 17.23 4.41
C GLY A 66 14.68 16.26 3.36
N ASP A 67 15.41 16.80 2.37
CA ASP A 67 16.12 16.02 1.37
C ASP A 67 17.64 16.05 1.61
N GLY A 68 18.43 15.40 0.72
CA GLY A 68 19.89 15.32 0.86
C GLY A 68 20.57 16.68 0.90
N LEU A 69 20.09 17.65 0.12
CA LEU A 69 20.64 19.00 0.14
C LEU A 69 20.32 19.74 1.46
N ASP A 70 19.10 19.53 1.98
CA ASP A 70 18.71 20.06 3.30
C ASP A 70 19.54 19.46 4.42
N LEU A 71 19.95 18.18 4.30
CA LEU A 71 20.82 17.55 5.29
C LEU A 71 22.22 18.19 5.29
N ILE A 72 22.82 18.41 4.10
CA ILE A 72 24.10 19.08 3.98
C ILE A 72 24.03 20.48 4.61
N LYS A 73 22.99 21.25 4.31
CA LYS A 73 22.76 22.59 4.91
C LYS A 73 22.77 22.55 6.44
N ARG A 74 22.02 21.61 6.99
CA ARG A 74 21.86 21.52 8.47
C ARG A 74 23.14 21.07 9.16
N VAL A 75 23.87 20.12 8.59
CA VAL A 75 25.10 19.62 9.18
C VAL A 75 26.20 20.66 9.12
N ASN A 76 26.34 21.38 7.99
CA ASN A 76 27.37 22.38 7.78
C ASN A 76 26.96 23.80 8.19
N ASN A 77 25.72 23.98 8.68
CA ASN A 77 25.16 25.30 9.04
C ASN A 77 25.36 26.35 7.94
N CYS A 78 25.03 26.00 6.70
CA CYS A 78 25.27 26.81 5.51
C CYS A 78 23.94 27.04 4.73
N ASP A 79 23.98 27.93 3.74
CA ASP A 79 22.83 28.18 2.88
C ASP A 79 22.69 27.12 1.76
N THR A 80 21.62 27.22 0.96
CA THR A 80 21.35 26.25 -0.11
C THR A 80 22.38 26.32 -1.24
N THR A 81 22.95 27.48 -1.52
CA THR A 81 23.97 27.66 -2.54
C THR A 81 25.29 27.02 -2.08
N GLU A 82 25.68 27.29 -0.84
CA GLU A 82 26.88 26.71 -0.24
C GLU A 82 26.81 25.18 -0.14
N ALA A 83 25.66 24.64 0.28
CA ALA A 83 25.42 23.20 0.28
C ALA A 83 25.51 22.59 -1.13
N ALA A 84 25.00 23.30 -2.14
CA ALA A 84 25.11 22.87 -3.53
C ALA A 84 26.56 22.92 -4.03
N LEU A 85 27.37 23.90 -3.62
CA LEU A 85 28.79 23.96 -3.95
C LEU A 85 29.56 22.78 -3.35
N LEU A 86 29.32 22.44 -2.07
CA LEU A 86 29.92 21.29 -1.41
C LEU A 86 29.58 19.97 -2.14
N ALA A 87 28.33 19.79 -2.49
CA ALA A 87 27.90 18.62 -3.24
C ALA A 87 28.45 18.61 -4.68
N ALA A 88 28.57 19.76 -5.32
CA ALA A 88 29.15 19.91 -6.66
C ALA A 88 30.61 19.49 -6.70
N ASP A 89 31.41 19.86 -5.69
CA ASP A 89 32.80 19.45 -5.57
C ASP A 89 32.93 17.92 -5.46
N VAL A 90 32.09 17.26 -4.68
CA VAL A 90 32.02 15.77 -4.58
C VAL A 90 31.62 15.14 -5.90
N LEU A 91 30.67 15.72 -6.59
CA LEU A 91 30.15 15.21 -7.87
C LEU A 91 31.04 15.55 -9.06
N GLY A 92 32.11 16.32 -8.86
CA GLY A 92 32.98 16.82 -9.92
C GLY A 92 32.28 17.76 -10.89
N ILE A 93 31.25 18.48 -10.41
CA ILE A 93 30.55 19.49 -11.21
C ILE A 93 31.40 20.76 -11.21
N ASP A 94 31.94 21.10 -12.36
CA ASP A 94 32.71 22.35 -12.51
C ASP A 94 31.77 23.54 -12.67
N TYR A 95 31.67 24.34 -11.64
CA TYR A 95 30.88 25.59 -11.63
C TYR A 95 31.72 26.83 -11.87
N ARG A 96 33.06 26.70 -11.98
CA ARG A 96 34.04 27.81 -12.08
C ARG A 96 34.41 28.10 -13.52
N THR A 97 34.23 27.16 -14.45
CA THR A 97 34.59 27.31 -15.86
C THR A 97 33.34 27.46 -16.75
N THR A 98 33.46 28.29 -17.78
CA THR A 98 32.53 28.31 -18.93
C THR A 98 32.89 27.11 -19.83
N GLU A 99 32.38 25.90 -19.51
CA GLU A 99 32.55 24.74 -20.39
C GLU A 99 31.87 24.98 -21.75
N THR A 100 32.49 24.45 -22.80
CA THR A 100 31.87 24.44 -24.13
C THR A 100 30.61 23.55 -24.10
N PRO A 101 29.57 23.82 -24.94
CA PRO A 101 28.35 23.00 -24.95
C PRO A 101 28.59 21.49 -25.15
N GLU A 102 29.66 21.15 -25.85
CA GLU A 102 30.08 19.77 -26.14
C GLU A 102 30.64 19.03 -24.90
N ALA A 103 31.50 19.70 -24.11
CA ALA A 103 32.04 19.13 -22.87
C ALA A 103 30.95 18.91 -21.82
N THR A 104 29.99 19.83 -21.73
CA THR A 104 28.80 19.70 -20.85
C THR A 104 27.92 18.55 -21.30
N SER A 105 27.77 18.30 -22.61
CA SER A 105 26.98 17.19 -23.17
C SER A 105 27.64 15.85 -22.87
N GLN A 106 28.95 15.71 -23.10
CA GLN A 106 29.70 14.46 -22.81
C GLN A 106 29.65 14.10 -21.31
N LYS A 107 29.77 15.09 -20.43
CA LYS A 107 29.69 14.88 -18.98
C LYS A 107 28.29 14.45 -18.52
N ARG A 108 27.25 15.02 -19.14
CA ARG A 108 25.85 14.58 -18.94
C ARG A 108 25.64 13.12 -19.35
N GLU A 109 26.15 12.72 -20.51
CA GLU A 109 26.03 11.37 -21.02
C GLU A 109 26.77 10.34 -20.14
N GLN A 110 27.95 10.71 -19.64
CA GLN A 110 28.70 9.89 -18.69
C GLN A 110 27.93 9.71 -17.37
N LEU A 111 27.37 10.80 -16.80
CA LEU A 111 26.58 10.76 -15.58
C LEU A 111 25.30 9.92 -15.75
N GLU A 112 24.63 10.06 -16.89
CA GLU A 112 23.44 9.26 -17.20
C GLU A 112 23.78 7.77 -17.34
N THR A 113 24.88 7.44 -18.00
CA THR A 113 25.37 6.05 -18.15
C THR A 113 25.73 5.44 -16.79
N GLU A 114 26.39 6.21 -15.93
CA GLU A 114 26.75 5.76 -14.58
C GLU A 114 25.51 5.56 -13.70
N ARG A 115 24.52 6.46 -13.80
CA ARG A 115 23.22 6.33 -13.14
C ARG A 115 22.47 5.06 -13.56
N GLN A 116 22.42 4.79 -14.86
CA GLN A 116 21.79 3.58 -15.41
C GLN A 116 22.50 2.31 -14.93
N ARG A 117 23.84 2.33 -14.89
CA ARG A 117 24.65 1.22 -14.38
C ARG A 117 24.33 0.94 -12.92
N ARG A 118 24.32 1.97 -12.06
CA ARG A 118 24.00 1.81 -10.62
C ARG A 118 22.58 1.31 -10.40
N GLU A 119 21.62 1.82 -11.16
CA GLU A 119 20.23 1.31 -11.08
C GLU A 119 20.15 -0.16 -11.50
N GLN A 120 20.84 -0.57 -12.55
CA GLN A 120 20.92 -1.98 -12.96
C GLN A 120 21.59 -2.85 -11.88
N GLU A 121 22.68 -2.38 -11.27
CA GLU A 121 23.33 -3.10 -10.17
C GLU A 121 22.40 -3.23 -8.95
N ARG A 122 21.67 -2.18 -8.62
CA ARG A 122 20.66 -2.20 -7.55
C ARG A 122 19.56 -3.21 -7.83
N LEU A 123 19.02 -3.22 -9.06
CA LEU A 123 18.00 -4.19 -9.48
C LEU A 123 18.52 -5.62 -9.41
N LYS A 124 19.72 -5.89 -9.96
CA LYS A 124 20.34 -7.22 -9.88
C LYS A 124 20.57 -7.69 -8.44
N ARG A 125 20.97 -6.77 -7.56
CA ARG A 125 21.14 -7.09 -6.14
C ARG A 125 19.80 -7.42 -5.49
N ALA A 126 18.75 -6.60 -5.76
CA ALA A 126 17.41 -6.85 -5.23
C ALA A 126 16.82 -8.19 -5.74
N GLU A 127 17.03 -8.53 -7.02
CA GLU A 127 16.63 -9.83 -7.58
C GLU A 127 17.37 -11.00 -6.91
N LYS A 128 18.67 -10.86 -6.70
CA LYS A 128 19.47 -11.89 -6.01
C LYS A 128 19.00 -12.08 -4.56
N ASP A 129 18.75 -11.00 -3.84
CA ASP A 129 18.27 -11.04 -2.45
C ASP A 129 16.87 -11.65 -2.37
N GLU A 130 16.02 -11.35 -3.34
CA GLU A 130 14.70 -11.95 -3.46
C GLU A 130 14.78 -13.45 -3.75
N GLN A 131 15.64 -13.86 -4.70
CA GLN A 131 15.86 -15.28 -5.00
C GLN A 131 16.40 -16.02 -3.80
N GLN A 132 17.38 -15.47 -3.09
CA GLN A 132 17.94 -16.08 -1.88
C GLN A 132 16.89 -16.25 -0.77
N ARG A 133 15.96 -15.27 -0.63
CA ARG A 133 14.82 -15.39 0.30
C ARG A 133 13.90 -16.53 -0.11
N ARG A 134 13.55 -16.63 -1.39
CA ARG A 134 12.71 -17.73 -1.92
C ARG A 134 13.35 -19.10 -1.69
N ASP A 135 14.64 -19.23 -1.98
CA ASP A 135 15.36 -20.51 -1.78
C ASP A 135 15.44 -20.90 -0.30
N THR A 136 15.60 -19.92 0.57
CA THR A 136 15.60 -20.14 2.02
C THR A 136 14.23 -20.61 2.52
N PHE A 137 13.16 -19.93 2.06
CA PHE A 137 11.80 -20.30 2.35
C PHE A 137 11.49 -21.72 1.84
N SER A 138 11.78 -22.01 0.58
CA SER A 138 11.47 -23.30 -0.05
C SER A 138 12.12 -24.45 0.71
N ARG A 139 13.42 -24.35 1.00
CA ARG A 139 14.16 -25.39 1.77
C ARG A 139 13.55 -25.61 3.16
N GLN A 140 13.24 -24.54 3.88
CA GLN A 140 12.66 -24.63 5.22
C GLN A 140 11.23 -25.21 5.17
N PHE A 141 10.41 -24.75 4.23
CA PHE A 141 9.04 -25.25 4.07
C PHE A 141 9.02 -26.73 3.67
N ASP A 142 9.84 -27.15 2.70
CA ASP A 142 9.91 -28.54 2.25
C ASP A 142 10.35 -29.49 3.37
N ASP A 143 11.30 -29.06 4.21
CA ASP A 143 11.74 -29.84 5.38
C ASP A 143 10.60 -29.99 6.41
N MET A 144 9.90 -28.89 6.73
CA MET A 144 8.76 -28.94 7.65
C MET A 144 7.61 -29.77 7.08
N ARG A 145 7.32 -29.60 5.78
CA ARG A 145 6.23 -30.30 5.10
C ARG A 145 6.44 -31.83 5.09
N ARG A 146 7.69 -32.28 4.94
CA ARG A 146 8.04 -33.73 5.03
C ARG A 146 7.86 -34.31 6.44
N LYS A 147 8.06 -33.48 7.47
CA LYS A 147 7.89 -33.91 8.89
C LYS A 147 6.45 -33.81 9.37
N ALA A 148 5.62 -33.02 8.71
CA ALA A 148 4.25 -32.80 9.08
C ALA A 148 3.36 -33.98 8.70
N VAL A 149 2.47 -34.37 9.61
CA VAL A 149 1.45 -35.41 9.40
C VAL A 149 0.06 -34.76 9.45
N ASN A 150 -0.81 -35.14 8.52
CA ASN A 150 -2.19 -34.65 8.58
C ASN A 150 -2.90 -35.23 9.82
N GLY A 151 -3.42 -34.34 10.63
CA GLY A 151 -4.06 -34.71 11.91
C GLY A 151 -4.86 -33.58 12.51
N LYS A 152 -5.41 -33.82 13.68
CA LYS A 152 -6.10 -32.81 14.50
C LYS A 152 -5.04 -31.94 15.20
N SER A 153 -5.27 -30.66 15.23
CA SER A 153 -4.42 -29.70 15.95
C SER A 153 -5.07 -29.26 17.25
N ASP A 154 -4.34 -29.34 18.37
CA ASP A 154 -4.81 -28.89 19.67
C ASP A 154 -5.26 -27.41 19.65
N TYR A 155 -4.58 -26.58 18.86
CA TYR A 155 -5.00 -25.20 18.61
C TYR A 155 -6.41 -25.13 18.03
N LEU A 156 -6.73 -25.92 17.00
CA LEU A 156 -8.04 -25.91 16.36
C LEU A 156 -9.11 -26.55 17.26
N VAL A 157 -8.74 -27.55 18.08
CA VAL A 157 -9.62 -28.10 19.11
C VAL A 157 -10.00 -27.05 20.14
N ALA A 158 -9.02 -26.32 20.65
CA ALA A 158 -9.24 -25.18 21.57
C ALA A 158 -10.08 -24.05 20.95
N LYS A 159 -10.02 -23.90 19.63
CA LYS A 159 -10.81 -22.94 18.85
C LYS A 159 -12.19 -23.46 18.42
N GLY A 160 -12.61 -24.63 18.90
CA GLY A 160 -13.93 -25.21 18.61
C GLY A 160 -14.14 -25.66 17.15
N VAL A 161 -13.06 -25.80 16.39
CA VAL A 161 -13.03 -26.21 14.97
C VAL A 161 -12.06 -27.39 14.76
N GLY A 162 -11.97 -28.26 15.75
CA GLY A 162 -11.05 -29.42 15.79
C GLY A 162 -11.39 -30.57 14.86
N ASP A 163 -12.52 -30.56 14.17
CA ASP A 163 -12.89 -31.61 13.22
C ASP A 163 -12.14 -31.52 11.89
N PHE A 164 -11.53 -30.36 11.62
CA PHE A 164 -10.70 -30.17 10.44
C PHE A 164 -9.29 -30.73 10.66
N THR A 165 -8.76 -31.40 9.63
CA THR A 165 -7.39 -31.93 9.64
C THR A 165 -6.44 -31.07 8.83
N PHE A 166 -5.26 -30.87 9.38
CA PHE A 166 -4.21 -30.05 8.77
C PHE A 166 -2.85 -30.72 8.93
N PRO A 167 -1.81 -30.30 8.19
CA PRO A 167 -0.44 -30.69 8.47
C PRO A 167 -0.02 -30.23 9.88
N VAL A 168 0.29 -31.17 10.77
CA VAL A 168 0.76 -30.95 12.14
C VAL A 168 2.19 -31.42 12.24
N LEU A 169 3.07 -30.56 12.78
CA LEU A 169 4.48 -30.84 13.02
C LEU A 169 4.66 -31.74 14.25
N PRO A 170 5.84 -32.40 14.42
CA PRO A 170 6.10 -33.27 15.58
C PRO A 170 5.97 -32.58 16.95
N ASP A 171 6.12 -31.26 17.00
CA ASP A 171 5.93 -30.44 18.22
C ASP A 171 4.46 -30.07 18.47
N GLY A 172 3.52 -30.58 17.66
CA GLY A 172 2.10 -30.26 17.74
C GLY A 172 1.70 -28.95 17.03
N SER A 173 2.65 -28.21 16.46
CA SER A 173 2.34 -26.97 15.76
C SER A 173 1.65 -27.23 14.41
N LEU A 174 0.62 -26.45 14.11
CA LEU A 174 -0.06 -26.42 12.82
C LEU A 174 0.88 -25.80 11.78
N LEU A 175 1.02 -26.43 10.61
CA LEU A 175 1.73 -25.87 9.45
C LEU A 175 0.72 -25.41 8.39
N LEU A 176 0.61 -24.11 8.19
CA LEU A 176 -0.32 -23.49 7.27
C LEU A 176 0.42 -22.96 6.04
N ALA A 177 0.25 -23.61 4.88
CA ALA A 177 0.80 -23.15 3.62
C ALA A 177 -0.08 -22.06 3.01
N LEU A 178 0.53 -21.01 2.45
CA LEU A 178 -0.16 -19.94 1.75
C LEU A 178 0.25 -19.95 0.28
N VAL A 179 -0.74 -19.86 -0.58
CA VAL A 179 -0.55 -19.85 -2.02
C VAL A 179 -0.77 -18.46 -2.60
N ASP A 180 -0.05 -18.15 -3.66
CA ASP A 180 -0.29 -16.97 -4.47
C ASP A 180 -1.40 -17.22 -5.52
N LYS A 181 -1.63 -16.22 -6.37
CA LYS A 181 -2.63 -16.29 -7.47
C LYS A 181 -2.38 -17.42 -8.48
N SER A 182 -1.15 -17.95 -8.57
CA SER A 182 -0.80 -19.08 -9.46
C SER A 182 -1.01 -20.45 -8.80
N GLY A 183 -1.29 -20.46 -7.49
CA GLY A 183 -1.36 -21.67 -6.68
C GLY A 183 -0.01 -22.13 -6.14
N ALA A 184 1.07 -21.38 -6.39
CA ALA A 184 2.38 -21.68 -5.82
C ALA A 184 2.44 -21.31 -4.34
N VAL A 185 3.05 -22.16 -3.52
CA VAL A 185 3.27 -21.87 -2.10
C VAL A 185 4.42 -20.86 -1.99
N THR A 186 4.10 -19.66 -1.53
CA THR A 186 5.06 -18.54 -1.41
C THR A 186 5.29 -18.10 0.03
N ALA A 187 4.44 -18.53 0.95
CA ALA A 187 4.56 -18.26 2.37
C ALA A 187 4.02 -19.44 3.18
N ALA A 188 4.43 -19.52 4.44
CA ALA A 188 3.86 -20.47 5.40
C ALA A 188 3.90 -19.90 6.81
N GLN A 189 2.91 -20.29 7.62
CA GLN A 189 2.80 -19.91 9.02
C GLN A 189 2.75 -21.18 9.88
N THR A 190 3.46 -21.18 11.00
CA THR A 190 3.25 -22.16 12.06
C THR A 190 2.41 -21.55 13.18
N ILE A 191 1.53 -22.37 13.77
CA ILE A 191 0.68 -21.99 14.91
C ILE A 191 0.85 -23.05 15.98
N THR A 192 1.38 -22.67 17.15
CA THR A 192 1.54 -23.58 18.27
C THR A 192 0.19 -23.95 18.88
N SER A 193 0.15 -25.01 19.73
CA SER A 193 -1.06 -25.37 20.49
C SER A 193 -1.61 -24.23 21.35
N HIS A 194 -0.75 -23.30 21.78
CA HIS A 194 -1.12 -22.11 22.56
C HIS A 194 -1.52 -20.90 21.70
N GLY A 195 -1.51 -21.03 20.36
CA GLY A 195 -1.93 -19.98 19.43
C GLY A 195 -0.85 -18.99 19.03
N GLU A 196 0.44 -19.22 19.37
CA GLU A 196 1.53 -18.40 18.88
C GLU A 196 1.71 -18.59 17.37
N LYS A 197 1.65 -17.50 16.60
CA LYS A 197 1.74 -17.50 15.15
C LYS A 197 3.13 -17.02 14.70
N ARG A 198 3.81 -17.80 13.87
CA ARG A 198 5.13 -17.43 13.31
C ARG A 198 5.16 -17.66 11.81
N LEU A 199 5.55 -16.63 11.08
CA LEU A 199 5.75 -16.73 9.64
C LEU A 199 7.14 -17.32 9.37
N LEU A 200 7.26 -18.26 8.43
CA LEU A 200 8.56 -18.81 8.04
C LEU A 200 9.45 -17.75 7.40
N THR A 201 10.76 -17.83 7.68
CA THR A 201 11.73 -16.90 7.12
C THR A 201 11.74 -16.95 5.59
N GLY A 202 11.79 -15.80 4.95
CA GLY A 202 11.76 -15.69 3.49
C GLY A 202 10.37 -15.77 2.85
N SER A 203 9.31 -15.92 3.65
CA SER A 203 7.92 -15.92 3.16
C SER A 203 7.56 -14.64 2.42
N ALA A 204 7.00 -14.77 1.20
CA ALA A 204 6.38 -13.69 0.44
C ALA A 204 4.86 -13.71 0.68
N LYS A 205 4.42 -13.16 1.82
CA LYS A 205 3.02 -13.26 2.27
C LYS A 205 2.05 -12.33 1.55
N ARG A 206 2.52 -11.22 0.94
CA ARG A 206 1.65 -10.19 0.37
C ARG A 206 0.75 -10.76 -0.73
N GLY A 207 -0.56 -10.79 -0.49
CA GLY A 207 -1.55 -11.35 -1.40
C GLY A 207 -1.59 -12.88 -1.44
N ALA A 208 -0.74 -13.58 -0.65
CA ALA A 208 -0.83 -15.02 -0.47
C ALA A 208 -1.88 -15.35 0.60
N TYR A 209 -2.58 -16.45 0.45
CA TYR A 209 -3.69 -16.86 1.28
C TYR A 209 -3.71 -18.37 1.47
N HIS A 210 -4.38 -18.84 2.54
CA HIS A 210 -4.74 -20.23 2.71
C HIS A 210 -6.22 -20.45 2.35
N ALA A 211 -6.50 -21.32 1.37
CA ALA A 211 -7.87 -21.65 1.01
C ALA A 211 -8.38 -22.80 1.89
N ILE A 212 -9.50 -22.59 2.59
CA ILE A 212 -10.18 -23.65 3.38
C ILE A 212 -10.87 -24.63 2.41
N ASN A 213 -11.59 -24.10 1.43
CA ASN A 213 -12.27 -24.85 0.38
C ASN A 213 -12.06 -24.14 -0.97
N ALA A 214 -11.17 -24.65 -1.79
CA ALA A 214 -10.92 -24.09 -3.11
C ALA A 214 -12.09 -24.39 -4.07
N GLN A 215 -12.59 -23.37 -4.75
CA GLN A 215 -13.63 -23.47 -5.76
C GLN A 215 -13.16 -22.88 -7.10
N LYS A 216 -13.50 -23.53 -8.22
CA LYS A 216 -13.12 -23.04 -9.55
C LYS A 216 -13.89 -21.76 -9.97
N ARG A 217 -15.16 -21.65 -9.56
CA ARG A 217 -16.06 -20.55 -9.91
C ARG A 217 -16.93 -20.18 -8.70
N PRO A 218 -16.38 -19.57 -7.66
CA PRO A 218 -17.13 -19.19 -6.48
C PRO A 218 -18.13 -18.08 -6.82
N HIS A 219 -19.37 -18.20 -6.34
CA HIS A 219 -20.34 -17.10 -6.36
C HIS A 219 -20.04 -16.08 -5.27
N SER A 220 -19.57 -16.56 -4.12
CA SER A 220 -19.16 -15.72 -3.00
C SER A 220 -17.83 -16.21 -2.40
N ILE A 221 -17.04 -15.24 -1.92
CA ILE A 221 -15.74 -15.48 -1.30
C ILE A 221 -15.73 -14.77 0.04
N ILE A 222 -15.40 -15.50 1.09
CA ILE A 222 -15.20 -14.94 2.43
C ILE A 222 -13.70 -14.90 2.72
N ILE A 223 -13.21 -13.74 3.11
CA ILE A 223 -11.81 -13.50 3.48
C ILE A 223 -11.78 -13.17 4.96
N ALA A 224 -11.14 -14.02 5.76
CA ALA A 224 -10.92 -13.81 7.20
C ALA A 224 -9.46 -13.53 7.50
N GLU A 225 -9.17 -12.88 8.62
CA GLU A 225 -7.81 -12.65 9.05
C GLU A 225 -7.14 -13.97 9.45
N GLY A 226 -7.71 -14.73 10.39
CA GLY A 226 -7.12 -15.95 10.93
C GLY A 226 -7.71 -17.23 10.36
N VAL A 227 -6.97 -18.36 10.45
CA VAL A 227 -7.44 -19.66 9.99
C VAL A 227 -8.63 -20.17 10.81
N ALA A 228 -8.66 -19.97 12.13
CA ALA A 228 -9.80 -20.40 12.98
C ALA A 228 -11.07 -19.62 12.62
N THR A 229 -10.95 -18.31 12.40
CA THR A 229 -12.04 -17.45 11.92
C THR A 229 -12.52 -17.90 10.54
N ALA A 230 -11.57 -18.23 9.61
CA ALA A 230 -11.92 -18.74 8.29
C ALA A 230 -12.67 -20.08 8.36
N LEU A 231 -12.27 -21.00 9.25
CA LEU A 231 -12.96 -22.28 9.46
C LEU A 231 -14.38 -22.08 10.01
N SER A 232 -14.56 -21.19 10.98
CA SER A 232 -15.91 -20.83 11.47
C SER A 232 -16.76 -20.20 10.35
N CYS A 233 -16.19 -19.32 9.54
CA CYS A 233 -16.90 -18.75 8.40
C CYS A 233 -17.26 -19.80 7.34
N HIS A 234 -16.42 -20.82 7.15
CA HIS A 234 -16.75 -21.95 6.27
C HIS A 234 -17.93 -22.76 6.80
N LEU A 235 -18.02 -23.00 8.11
CA LEU A 235 -19.18 -23.69 8.73
C LEU A 235 -20.45 -22.82 8.63
N ILE A 236 -20.32 -21.49 8.80
CA ILE A 236 -21.42 -20.51 8.68
C ILE A 236 -21.95 -20.44 7.24
N ARG A 237 -21.05 -20.45 6.24
CA ARG A 237 -21.36 -20.32 4.80
C ARG A 237 -20.60 -21.36 3.98
N PRO A 238 -21.02 -22.65 4.04
CA PRO A 238 -20.32 -23.74 3.33
C PRO A 238 -20.40 -23.63 1.80
N ASP A 239 -21.36 -22.86 1.29
CA ASP A 239 -21.51 -22.52 -0.13
C ASP A 239 -20.45 -21.55 -0.65
N ALA A 240 -19.86 -20.74 0.22
CA ALA A 240 -18.84 -19.77 -0.15
C ALA A 240 -17.42 -20.38 -0.18
N MET A 241 -16.59 -19.89 -1.10
CA MET A 241 -15.15 -20.12 -0.99
C MET A 241 -14.61 -19.29 0.19
N THR A 242 -13.91 -19.94 1.13
CA THR A 242 -13.39 -19.27 2.31
C THR A 242 -11.87 -19.32 2.34
N VAL A 243 -11.23 -18.19 2.61
CA VAL A 243 -9.77 -18.04 2.64
C VAL A 243 -9.31 -17.30 3.90
N ALA A 244 -8.14 -17.66 4.41
CA ALA A 244 -7.44 -16.95 5.48
C ALA A 244 -6.31 -16.11 4.92
N ALA A 245 -6.30 -14.80 5.24
CA ALA A 245 -5.27 -13.84 4.85
C ALA A 245 -4.07 -13.81 5.78
N ILE A 246 -4.16 -14.46 6.95
CA ILE A 246 -3.22 -14.64 8.06
C ILE A 246 -2.90 -13.42 8.92
N ASP A 247 -3.12 -12.21 8.46
CA ASP A 247 -3.07 -10.98 9.27
C ASP A 247 -3.86 -9.83 8.63
N ALA A 248 -4.21 -8.82 9.44
CA ALA A 248 -4.99 -7.65 9.01
C ALA A 248 -4.35 -6.87 7.86
N GLY A 249 -3.01 -6.76 7.83
CA GLY A 249 -2.26 -6.06 6.77
C GLY A 249 -2.33 -6.75 5.42
N ASN A 250 -2.68 -8.04 5.40
CA ASN A 250 -2.79 -8.83 4.18
C ASN A 250 -4.23 -8.96 3.66
N LEU A 251 -5.25 -8.49 4.39
CA LEU A 251 -6.66 -8.52 3.95
C LEU A 251 -6.83 -7.80 2.61
N LEU A 252 -6.35 -6.57 2.50
CA LEU A 252 -6.44 -5.77 1.27
C LEU A 252 -5.71 -6.44 0.08
N PRO A 253 -4.42 -6.84 0.16
CA PRO A 253 -3.76 -7.56 -0.92
C PRO A 253 -4.48 -8.85 -1.35
N VAL A 254 -5.01 -9.63 -0.41
CA VAL A 254 -5.76 -10.86 -0.71
C VAL A 254 -7.09 -10.53 -1.39
N ALA A 255 -7.84 -9.53 -0.91
CA ALA A 255 -9.08 -9.08 -1.54
C ALA A 255 -8.85 -8.66 -3.00
N GLU A 256 -7.79 -7.91 -3.27
CA GLU A 256 -7.42 -7.51 -4.63
C GLU A 256 -7.06 -8.72 -5.53
N VAL A 257 -6.36 -9.72 -4.97
CA VAL A 257 -6.07 -10.98 -5.69
C VAL A 257 -7.37 -11.70 -6.01
N MET A 258 -8.29 -11.84 -5.04
CA MET A 258 -9.57 -12.50 -5.23
C MET A 258 -10.43 -11.79 -6.27
N ARG A 259 -10.52 -10.45 -6.24
CA ARG A 259 -11.28 -9.69 -7.21
C ARG A 259 -10.72 -9.85 -8.64
N ARG A 260 -9.40 -9.86 -8.81
CA ARG A 260 -8.77 -10.07 -10.12
C ARG A 260 -8.98 -11.50 -10.64
N THR A 261 -8.93 -12.49 -9.75
CA THR A 261 -9.10 -13.90 -10.12
C THR A 261 -10.56 -14.27 -10.37
N TYR A 262 -11.47 -13.68 -9.59
CA TYR A 262 -12.91 -13.95 -9.64
C TYR A 262 -13.71 -12.64 -9.76
N PRO A 263 -13.74 -12.00 -10.93
CA PRO A 263 -14.29 -10.65 -11.10
C PRO A 263 -15.76 -10.51 -10.72
N GLN A 264 -16.54 -11.60 -10.84
CA GLN A 264 -17.99 -11.61 -10.60
C GLN A 264 -18.38 -12.10 -9.21
N ALA A 265 -17.43 -12.62 -8.42
CA ALA A 265 -17.74 -13.14 -7.10
C ALA A 265 -18.11 -12.01 -6.12
N GLN A 266 -19.08 -12.26 -5.25
CA GLN A 266 -19.33 -11.43 -4.09
C GLN A 266 -18.19 -11.62 -3.08
N ILE A 267 -17.42 -10.58 -2.80
CA ILE A 267 -16.34 -10.63 -1.80
C ILE A 267 -16.87 -10.09 -0.48
N ILE A 268 -16.69 -10.88 0.60
CA ILE A 268 -17.09 -10.55 1.96
C ILE A 268 -15.84 -10.63 2.83
N ILE A 269 -15.53 -9.56 3.54
CA ILE A 269 -14.46 -9.55 4.54
C ILE A 269 -15.09 -9.87 5.91
N ALA A 270 -14.73 -11.02 6.48
CA ALA A 270 -15.07 -11.38 7.85
C ALA A 270 -14.12 -10.61 8.78
N ALA A 271 -14.63 -9.51 9.33
CA ALA A 271 -13.84 -8.58 10.12
C ALA A 271 -13.69 -9.03 11.57
N ASP A 272 -12.56 -8.72 12.18
CA ASP A 272 -12.36 -8.80 13.63
C ASP A 272 -12.88 -7.50 14.26
N ASN A 273 -13.66 -7.65 15.33
CA ASN A 273 -14.12 -6.52 16.14
C ASN A 273 -13.14 -6.28 17.29
N ASP A 274 -12.18 -5.38 17.07
CA ASP A 274 -11.18 -4.98 18.09
C ASP A 274 -11.72 -3.93 19.07
N HIS A 275 -13.02 -3.94 19.34
CA HIS A 275 -13.64 -3.00 20.27
C HIS A 275 -13.01 -3.09 21.66
N GLN A 276 -12.48 -1.98 22.17
CA GLN A 276 -11.94 -1.88 23.52
C GLN A 276 -12.99 -1.28 24.46
N GLN A 277 -13.44 -2.04 25.45
CA GLN A 277 -14.25 -1.49 26.54
C GLN A 277 -13.43 -0.46 27.32
N GLY A 278 -13.92 0.75 27.46
CA GLY A 278 -13.43 1.69 28.47
C GLY A 278 -12.87 3.04 28.03
N ASN A 279 -12.80 3.37 26.73
CA ASN A 279 -12.39 4.71 26.28
C ASN A 279 -13.46 5.37 25.40
N SER A 280 -14.58 5.73 26.01
CA SER A 280 -15.73 6.35 25.32
C SER A 280 -15.53 7.84 24.97
N GLU A 281 -14.43 8.49 25.37
CA GLU A 281 -14.20 9.93 25.11
C GLU A 281 -13.23 10.22 23.94
N SER A 282 -12.52 9.23 23.42
CA SER A 282 -11.57 9.40 22.29
C SER A 282 -11.74 8.38 21.19
N GLY A 283 -12.94 8.05 20.77
CA GLY A 283 -13.25 7.22 19.59
C GLY A 283 -12.20 6.14 19.30
N GLY A 284 -12.12 5.08 20.12
CA GLY A 284 -11.08 4.05 20.00
C GLY A 284 -11.01 3.49 18.59
N ILE A 285 -9.79 3.42 18.00
CA ILE A 285 -9.57 2.90 16.66
C ILE A 285 -9.83 1.39 16.68
N ASN A 286 -10.84 0.92 15.95
CA ASN A 286 -11.10 -0.51 15.73
C ASN A 286 -10.25 -0.98 14.54
N THR A 287 -9.03 -1.43 14.83
CA THR A 287 -8.02 -1.75 13.80
C THR A 287 -8.47 -2.86 12.85
N GLY A 288 -9.12 -3.91 13.36
CA GLY A 288 -9.63 -5.02 12.56
C GLY A 288 -10.75 -4.56 11.62
N LYS A 289 -11.74 -3.83 12.15
CA LYS A 289 -12.80 -3.24 11.35
C LYS A 289 -12.26 -2.29 10.28
N ASP A 290 -11.33 -1.38 10.64
CA ASP A 290 -10.76 -0.42 9.69
C ASP A 290 -9.97 -1.10 8.57
N ALA A 291 -9.25 -2.20 8.86
CA ALA A 291 -8.54 -2.99 7.86
C ALA A 291 -9.52 -3.70 6.91
N ALA A 292 -10.58 -4.29 7.46
CA ALA A 292 -11.62 -4.96 6.69
C ALA A 292 -12.39 -4.00 5.79
N GLU A 293 -12.76 -2.81 6.29
CA GLU A 293 -13.45 -1.79 5.50
C GLU A 293 -12.57 -1.29 4.34
N ARG A 294 -11.28 -1.01 4.57
CA ARG A 294 -10.35 -0.64 3.49
C ARG A 294 -10.26 -1.72 2.42
N ALA A 295 -10.16 -2.99 2.82
CA ALA A 295 -10.12 -4.11 1.89
C ALA A 295 -11.42 -4.22 1.09
N ALA A 296 -12.57 -4.13 1.73
CA ALA A 296 -13.89 -4.21 1.09
C ALA A 296 -14.13 -3.05 0.12
N ILE A 297 -13.79 -1.81 0.50
CA ILE A 297 -13.91 -0.62 -0.36
C ILE A 297 -13.10 -0.80 -1.65
N SER A 298 -11.86 -1.29 -1.56
CA SER A 298 -10.97 -1.43 -2.74
C SER A 298 -11.49 -2.41 -3.79
N VAL A 299 -12.36 -3.34 -3.40
CA VAL A 299 -12.89 -4.40 -4.28
C VAL A 299 -14.40 -4.33 -4.48
N ALA A 300 -15.05 -3.24 -4.09
CA ALA A 300 -16.52 -3.11 -4.04
C ALA A 300 -17.17 -4.33 -3.33
N GLY A 301 -16.59 -4.72 -2.20
CA GLY A 301 -17.01 -5.87 -1.41
C GLY A 301 -17.90 -5.50 -0.22
N TRP A 302 -18.13 -6.49 0.63
CA TRP A 302 -18.91 -6.41 1.86
C TRP A 302 -18.03 -6.64 3.08
N VAL A 303 -18.47 -6.14 4.22
CA VAL A 303 -17.90 -6.46 5.53
C VAL A 303 -18.98 -7.16 6.34
N SER A 304 -18.59 -8.21 7.07
CA SER A 304 -19.41 -8.80 8.13
C SER A 304 -18.64 -8.68 9.45
N LEU A 305 -19.20 -7.98 10.43
CA LEU A 305 -18.57 -7.69 11.72
C LEU A 305 -19.39 -8.36 12.85
N PRO A 306 -18.76 -9.12 13.77
CA PRO A 306 -19.47 -9.69 14.92
C PRO A 306 -20.20 -8.59 15.70
N PRO A 307 -21.52 -8.78 16.00
CA PRO A 307 -22.32 -7.78 16.69
C PRO A 307 -22.08 -7.84 18.21
N THR A 308 -20.86 -7.52 18.63
CA THR A 308 -20.43 -7.53 20.04
C THR A 308 -19.99 -6.14 20.47
N ASP A 309 -20.14 -5.86 21.76
CA ASP A 309 -19.62 -4.67 22.44
C ASP A 309 -18.25 -4.89 23.10
N TYR A 310 -17.64 -6.05 22.81
CA TYR A 310 -16.31 -6.48 23.25
C TYR A 310 -15.50 -6.99 22.05
N LYS A 311 -14.20 -7.18 22.27
CA LYS A 311 -13.30 -7.73 21.25
C LYS A 311 -13.68 -9.17 20.93
N ALA A 312 -14.01 -9.44 19.67
CA ALA A 312 -14.36 -10.77 19.16
C ALA A 312 -14.12 -10.88 17.66
N ASP A 313 -13.75 -12.08 17.24
CA ASP A 313 -13.81 -12.49 15.83
C ASP A 313 -15.00 -13.43 15.59
N TRP A 314 -15.21 -13.88 14.34
CA TRP A 314 -16.30 -14.80 14.02
C TRP A 314 -16.11 -16.21 14.59
N ASN A 315 -14.89 -16.62 14.93
CA ASN A 315 -14.66 -17.86 15.66
C ASN A 315 -15.08 -17.73 17.13
N ASP A 316 -14.72 -16.63 17.79
CA ASP A 316 -15.13 -16.38 19.18
C ASP A 316 -16.67 -16.29 19.28
N TYR A 317 -17.31 -15.58 18.33
CA TYR A 317 -18.78 -15.50 18.28
C TYR A 317 -19.43 -16.86 18.04
N HIS A 318 -18.88 -17.67 17.12
CA HIS A 318 -19.36 -19.02 16.83
C HIS A 318 -19.24 -19.93 18.07
N GLN A 319 -18.11 -19.90 18.77
CA GLN A 319 -17.93 -20.71 19.98
C GLN A 319 -18.92 -20.33 21.10
N GLN A 320 -19.16 -19.03 21.27
CA GLN A 320 -20.00 -18.52 22.35
C GLN A 320 -21.50 -18.71 22.10
N HIS A 321 -21.95 -18.54 20.86
CA HIS A 321 -23.38 -18.49 20.53
C HIS A 321 -23.87 -19.71 19.71
N GLY A 322 -22.96 -20.55 19.26
CA GLY A 322 -23.25 -21.71 18.40
C GLY A 322 -23.46 -21.36 16.94
N LEU A 323 -23.42 -22.37 16.07
CA LEU A 323 -23.40 -22.23 14.62
C LEU A 323 -24.67 -21.55 14.07
N ALA A 324 -25.85 -21.90 14.59
CA ALA A 324 -27.11 -21.32 14.10
C ALA A 324 -27.18 -19.78 14.33
N ALA A 325 -26.82 -19.36 15.54
CA ALA A 325 -26.80 -17.94 15.89
C ALA A 325 -25.72 -17.19 15.10
N ALA A 326 -24.54 -17.80 14.95
CA ALA A 326 -23.44 -17.20 14.16
C ALA A 326 -23.84 -17.07 12.68
N THR A 327 -24.56 -18.03 12.11
CA THR A 327 -25.06 -17.97 10.72
C THR A 327 -26.05 -16.83 10.52
N ALA A 328 -27.01 -16.65 11.42
CA ALA A 328 -27.95 -15.54 11.37
C ALA A 328 -27.23 -14.20 11.52
N ALA A 329 -26.40 -14.04 12.58
CA ALA A 329 -25.67 -12.82 12.86
C ALA A 329 -24.71 -12.43 11.73
N PHE A 330 -24.01 -13.39 11.11
CA PHE A 330 -23.10 -13.13 9.99
C PHE A 330 -23.81 -12.47 8.81
N LYS A 331 -24.99 -12.96 8.47
CA LYS A 331 -25.82 -12.41 7.39
C LYS A 331 -26.37 -11.03 7.75
N ASP A 332 -26.90 -10.87 8.95
CA ASP A 332 -27.57 -9.66 9.39
C ASP A 332 -26.59 -8.50 9.62
N SER A 333 -25.33 -8.80 9.97
CA SER A 333 -24.27 -7.80 10.17
C SER A 333 -23.53 -7.41 8.90
N MET A 334 -23.91 -7.95 7.73
CA MET A 334 -23.28 -7.60 6.46
C MET A 334 -23.63 -6.19 6.00
N TYR A 335 -22.62 -5.41 5.65
CA TYR A 335 -22.80 -4.07 5.06
C TYR A 335 -21.72 -3.77 4.03
N GLN A 336 -22.02 -2.82 3.12
CA GLN A 336 -21.02 -2.25 2.23
C GLN A 336 -20.43 -0.99 2.87
N PRO A 337 -19.14 -0.97 3.19
CA PRO A 337 -18.52 0.21 3.76
C PRO A 337 -18.43 1.31 2.70
N ARG A 338 -18.73 2.54 3.12
CA ARG A 338 -18.57 3.73 2.28
C ARG A 338 -17.20 4.35 2.56
N GLY A 339 -16.44 4.70 1.54
CA GLY A 339 -15.18 5.41 1.71
C GLY A 339 -15.38 6.70 2.52
N LYS A 340 -14.44 7.04 3.41
CA LYS A 340 -14.47 8.30 4.19
C LYS A 340 -14.37 9.50 3.21
N GLY A 341 -15.47 9.87 2.61
CA GLY A 341 -15.64 10.92 1.61
C GLY A 341 -17.10 11.06 1.17
N ALA A 342 -17.92 10.05 1.45
CA ALA A 342 -19.34 10.06 1.14
C ALA A 342 -20.17 10.08 2.42
N GLN A 343 -20.18 11.20 3.15
CA GLN A 343 -21.32 11.52 3.97
C GLN A 343 -22.49 11.88 3.05
N VAL A 344 -23.16 10.87 2.53
CA VAL A 344 -24.48 11.07 1.92
C VAL A 344 -25.48 11.10 3.08
N LYS A 345 -25.89 12.29 3.48
CA LYS A 345 -27.16 12.50 4.17
C LYS A 345 -28.22 11.78 3.36
N ASN A 346 -28.97 10.86 3.99
CA ASN A 346 -30.18 10.28 3.40
C ASN A 346 -31.08 11.43 2.93
N HIS A 347 -31.06 11.70 1.65
CA HIS A 347 -32.11 12.44 0.99
C HIS A 347 -32.53 11.59 -0.22
N LYS A 348 -33.74 11.05 -0.13
CA LYS A 348 -34.56 10.81 -1.33
C LYS A 348 -34.65 12.15 -2.03
N GLN A 349 -33.91 12.30 -3.13
CA GLN A 349 -34.28 13.26 -4.19
C GLN A 349 -33.20 13.28 -5.27
N SER A 350 -33.66 12.96 -6.46
CA SER A 350 -33.56 13.82 -7.64
C SER A 350 -32.19 13.99 -8.31
N VAL A 351 -32.25 13.77 -9.57
CA VAL A 351 -31.37 14.00 -10.71
C VAL A 351 -30.59 15.35 -10.71
N GLY A 352 -30.72 16.18 -9.66
CA GLY A 352 -30.15 17.52 -9.61
C GLY A 352 -28.71 17.65 -9.02
N ALA A 353 -28.16 16.60 -8.36
CA ALA A 353 -26.92 16.75 -7.58
C ALA A 353 -25.62 16.61 -8.39
N LEU A 354 -25.69 16.29 -9.67
CA LEU A 354 -24.54 16.16 -10.57
C LEU A 354 -24.11 17.49 -11.21
N ASN A 355 -24.85 18.55 -11.00
CA ASN A 355 -24.73 19.81 -11.76
C ASN A 355 -24.04 20.94 -10.96
N GLU A 356 -23.41 20.66 -9.84
CA GLU A 356 -22.78 21.69 -9.00
C GLU A 356 -21.27 21.51 -8.85
N ILE A 357 -20.54 22.62 -8.87
CA ILE A 357 -19.16 22.69 -8.41
C ILE A 357 -19.11 23.13 -6.94
N SER A 358 -17.98 22.92 -6.26
CA SER A 358 -17.81 23.19 -4.81
C SER A 358 -18.09 24.65 -4.39
N SER A 359 -18.31 25.55 -5.33
CA SER A 359 -18.77 26.93 -5.07
C SER A 359 -20.28 27.10 -5.01
N GLY A 360 -21.07 26.02 -5.20
CA GLY A 360 -22.55 26.09 -5.22
C GLY A 360 -23.12 26.69 -6.51
N GLU A 361 -22.34 26.88 -7.56
CA GLU A 361 -22.81 27.34 -8.87
C GLU A 361 -23.38 26.16 -9.65
N VAL A 362 -24.61 26.35 -10.17
CA VAL A 362 -25.28 25.37 -11.04
C VAL A 362 -24.72 25.50 -12.45
N LEU A 363 -24.28 24.38 -13.02
CA LEU A 363 -23.68 24.31 -14.36
C LEU A 363 -24.74 24.12 -15.43
N SER A 364 -24.54 24.71 -16.61
CA SER A 364 -25.32 24.44 -17.81
C SER A 364 -24.97 23.06 -18.40
N ASP A 365 -25.86 22.51 -19.23
CA ASP A 365 -25.66 21.23 -19.91
C ASP A 365 -24.39 21.22 -20.78
N ASP A 366 -24.06 22.33 -21.44
CA ASP A 366 -22.85 22.48 -22.23
C ASP A 366 -21.58 22.46 -21.35
N GLU A 367 -21.63 23.07 -20.18
CA GLU A 367 -20.54 23.06 -19.21
C GLU A 367 -20.33 21.66 -18.60
N ILE A 368 -21.43 20.94 -18.32
CA ILE A 368 -21.39 19.55 -17.87
C ILE A 368 -20.77 18.67 -18.94
N ALA A 369 -21.12 18.82 -20.21
CA ALA A 369 -20.55 18.04 -21.30
C ALA A 369 -19.04 18.20 -21.42
N VAL A 370 -18.50 19.41 -21.18
CA VAL A 370 -17.04 19.65 -21.11
C VAL A 370 -16.39 18.90 -19.96
N LEU A 371 -17.01 18.88 -18.78
CA LEU A 371 -16.48 18.17 -17.61
C LEU A 371 -16.55 16.66 -17.77
N GLU A 372 -17.60 16.13 -18.38
CA GLU A 372 -17.74 14.71 -18.69
C GLU A 372 -16.72 14.22 -19.73
N GLU A 373 -16.39 15.06 -20.71
CA GLU A 373 -15.33 14.75 -21.67
C GLU A 373 -13.97 14.57 -20.96
N ILE A 374 -13.65 15.44 -19.99
CA ILE A 374 -12.47 15.31 -19.16
C ILE A 374 -12.54 14.01 -18.32
N ASN A 375 -13.71 13.73 -17.75
CA ASN A 375 -13.95 12.56 -16.89
C ASN A 375 -13.75 11.21 -17.60
N ARG A 376 -13.95 11.16 -18.93
CA ARG A 376 -13.71 9.95 -19.75
C ARG A 376 -12.22 9.59 -19.86
N THR A 377 -11.33 10.57 -19.70
CA THR A 377 -9.87 10.39 -19.94
C THR A 377 -9.06 10.44 -18.66
N PHE A 378 -9.56 11.15 -17.66
CA PHE A 378 -8.82 11.45 -16.43
C PHE A 378 -9.55 11.01 -15.19
N THR A 379 -8.77 10.57 -14.18
CA THR A 379 -9.27 10.19 -12.85
C THR A 379 -8.45 10.91 -11.80
N HIS A 380 -9.13 11.52 -10.83
CA HIS A 380 -8.48 12.16 -9.69
C HIS A 380 -8.17 11.14 -8.61
N VAL A 381 -6.91 11.03 -8.21
CA VAL A 381 -6.45 10.06 -7.21
C VAL A 381 -5.65 10.74 -6.11
N THR A 382 -5.68 10.16 -4.92
CA THR A 382 -4.82 10.58 -3.81
C THR A 382 -3.82 9.48 -3.51
N ILE A 383 -2.53 9.76 -3.72
CA ILE A 383 -1.43 8.83 -3.48
C ILE A 383 -0.48 9.44 -2.45
N GLY A 384 -0.27 8.75 -1.32
CA GLY A 384 0.62 9.23 -0.26
C GLY A 384 0.23 10.61 0.31
N GLY A 385 -1.08 10.91 0.39
CA GLY A 385 -1.60 12.20 0.86
C GLY A 385 -1.50 13.34 -0.16
N LYS A 386 -1.03 13.07 -1.39
CA LYS A 386 -0.97 14.06 -2.48
C LYS A 386 -2.06 13.77 -3.50
N HIS A 387 -2.73 14.83 -3.94
CA HIS A 387 -3.70 14.77 -5.02
C HIS A 387 -3.00 14.74 -6.37
N LYS A 388 -3.36 13.79 -7.22
CA LYS A 388 -2.85 13.64 -8.58
C LYS A 388 -3.98 13.35 -9.55
N VAL A 389 -3.75 13.64 -10.83
CA VAL A 389 -4.64 13.25 -11.91
C VAL A 389 -3.97 12.17 -12.75
N VAL A 390 -4.70 11.11 -13.06
CA VAL A 390 -4.22 9.97 -13.86
C VAL A 390 -4.95 9.97 -15.18
N SER A 391 -4.21 9.89 -16.29
CA SER A 391 -4.79 9.61 -17.60
C SER A 391 -4.47 8.18 -18.04
N LEU A 392 -5.41 7.56 -18.76
CA LEU A 392 -5.24 6.26 -19.39
C LEU A 392 -4.90 6.48 -20.87
N LYS A 393 -3.65 6.20 -21.27
CA LYS A 393 -3.23 6.28 -22.67
C LYS A 393 -2.94 4.88 -23.21
N PRO A 394 -3.39 4.53 -24.44
CA PRO A 394 -2.98 3.29 -25.07
C PRO A 394 -1.46 3.26 -25.25
N SER A 395 -0.82 2.19 -24.85
CA SER A 395 0.60 1.96 -25.10
C SER A 395 0.79 1.45 -26.55
N GLN A 396 1.92 1.78 -27.17
CA GLN A 396 2.30 1.28 -28.49
C GLN A 396 2.45 -0.27 -28.55
N THR A 397 2.54 -0.93 -27.39
CA THR A 397 2.65 -2.40 -27.25
C THR A 397 1.33 -3.08 -26.88
N GLY A 398 0.20 -2.38 -26.98
CA GLY A 398 -1.14 -2.94 -26.73
C GLY A 398 -1.57 -2.97 -25.25
N GLY A 399 -0.77 -2.43 -24.34
CA GLY A 399 -1.15 -2.23 -22.93
C GLY A 399 -1.73 -0.82 -22.69
N VAL A 400 -2.27 -0.60 -21.50
CA VAL A 400 -2.71 0.73 -21.04
C VAL A 400 -1.63 1.31 -20.13
N SER A 401 -1.06 2.47 -20.49
CA SER A 401 -0.11 3.19 -19.62
C SER A 401 -0.82 4.24 -18.79
N HIS A 402 -0.47 4.32 -17.51
CA HIS A 402 -0.95 5.37 -16.61
C HIS A 402 0.05 6.53 -16.62
N VAL A 403 -0.44 7.72 -16.94
CA VAL A 403 0.37 8.94 -16.87
C VAL A 403 -0.12 9.76 -15.68
N PHE A 404 0.78 10.04 -14.75
CA PHE A 404 0.50 10.93 -13.62
C PHE A 404 0.90 12.35 -14.00
N GLU A 405 -0.03 13.28 -13.89
CA GLU A 405 0.21 14.69 -14.16
C GLU A 405 0.14 15.50 -12.86
N ASP A 406 0.93 16.56 -12.79
CA ASP A 406 0.83 17.48 -11.67
C ASP A 406 -0.46 18.32 -11.80
N LEU A 407 -1.14 18.59 -10.68
CA LEU A 407 -2.41 19.34 -10.69
C LEU A 407 -2.30 20.69 -11.38
N SER A 408 -1.18 21.38 -11.22
CA SER A 408 -0.94 22.67 -11.86
C SER A 408 -0.82 22.55 -13.38
N GLN A 409 -0.15 21.52 -13.88
CA GLN A 409 -0.03 21.23 -15.30
C GLN A 409 -1.40 20.81 -15.88
N PHE A 410 -2.11 19.94 -15.16
CA PHE A 410 -3.45 19.50 -15.54
C PHE A 410 -4.42 20.68 -15.65
N GLN A 411 -4.43 21.61 -14.71
CA GLN A 411 -5.28 22.79 -14.74
C GLN A 411 -5.07 23.66 -16.00
N HIS A 412 -3.82 23.75 -16.49
CA HIS A 412 -3.46 24.51 -17.68
C HIS A 412 -3.61 23.71 -18.98
N TYR A 413 -3.63 22.39 -18.92
CA TYR A 413 -3.75 21.54 -20.12
C TYR A 413 -5.01 21.84 -20.95
N PHE A 414 -6.10 22.21 -20.29
CA PHE A 414 -7.39 22.53 -20.91
C PHE A 414 -7.62 24.01 -21.17
N HIS A 415 -6.58 24.83 -21.32
CA HIS A 415 -6.71 26.27 -21.61
C HIS A 415 -7.44 26.55 -22.93
N HIS A 416 -7.45 25.59 -23.88
CA HIS A 416 -8.13 25.66 -25.17
C HIS A 416 -9.63 25.29 -25.10
N LYS A 417 -10.10 24.72 -23.99
CA LYS A 417 -11.51 24.41 -23.79
C LYS A 417 -12.28 25.63 -23.26
N PRO A 418 -13.60 25.69 -23.49
CA PRO A 418 -14.43 26.72 -22.89
C PRO A 418 -14.27 26.79 -21.37
N ARG A 419 -14.40 28.00 -20.82
CA ARG A 419 -14.41 28.17 -19.36
C ARG A 419 -15.72 27.61 -18.81
N VAL A 420 -15.62 26.91 -17.68
CA VAL A 420 -16.75 26.35 -16.92
C VAL A 420 -16.86 27.15 -15.63
N ALA A 421 -18.01 27.74 -15.34
CA ALA A 421 -18.22 28.61 -14.19
C ALA A 421 -17.07 29.64 -14.03
N ARG A 422 -16.70 30.32 -15.12
CA ARG A 422 -15.60 31.32 -15.20
C ARG A 422 -14.21 30.78 -14.90
N LYS A 423 -14.03 29.49 -14.61
CA LYS A 423 -12.72 28.84 -14.35
C LYS A 423 -12.19 28.15 -15.62
N LEU A 424 -10.89 27.85 -15.66
CA LEU A 424 -10.36 26.91 -16.65
C LEU A 424 -11.03 25.54 -16.45
N ALA A 425 -11.35 24.83 -17.56
CA ALA A 425 -12.08 23.56 -17.52
C ALA A 425 -11.44 22.52 -16.59
N GLY A 426 -10.11 22.38 -16.59
CA GLY A 426 -9.40 21.51 -15.66
C GLY A 426 -9.54 21.90 -14.18
N SER A 427 -9.58 23.20 -13.86
CA SER A 427 -9.82 23.70 -12.50
C SER A 427 -11.25 23.47 -12.05
N ALA A 428 -12.23 23.66 -12.96
CA ALA A 428 -13.63 23.39 -12.71
C ALA A 428 -13.86 21.89 -12.47
N TRP A 429 -13.26 21.01 -13.29
CA TRP A 429 -13.33 19.55 -13.12
C TRP A 429 -12.80 19.08 -11.77
N LEU A 430 -11.66 19.61 -11.29
CA LEU A 430 -11.12 19.27 -9.97
C LEU A 430 -12.08 19.62 -8.82
N SER A 431 -12.94 20.62 -8.99
CA SER A 431 -13.94 21.03 -7.99
C SER A 431 -15.33 20.45 -8.24
N TRP A 432 -15.54 19.69 -9.33
CA TRP A 432 -16.82 19.11 -9.70
C TRP A 432 -17.11 17.83 -8.89
N SER A 433 -18.35 17.70 -8.42
CA SER A 433 -18.79 16.53 -7.64
C SER A 433 -18.93 15.24 -8.46
N GLY A 434 -19.08 15.37 -9.78
CA GLY A 434 -19.21 14.24 -10.72
C GLY A 434 -17.88 13.66 -11.25
N LYS A 435 -16.70 14.13 -10.77
CA LYS A 435 -15.42 13.61 -11.23
C LYS A 435 -15.12 12.20 -10.72
N ASN A 436 -14.45 11.41 -11.56
CA ASN A 436 -13.95 10.08 -11.23
C ASN A 436 -12.75 10.11 -10.28
#